data_d2761ea0d9629c43a7713c8b7ca10759
#
_entry.id   d2761ea0d9629c43a7713c8b7ca10759
#
_cell.length_a   1.000
_cell.length_b   1.000
_cell.length_c   1.000
_cell.angle_alpha   90.00
_cell.angle_beta   90.00
_cell.angle_gamma   90.00
#
_symmetry.space_group_name_H-M   'P 1'
#
loop_
_entity.id
_entity.type
_entity.pdbx_description
1 polymer ?
#
loop_
_entity_poly.entity_id
_entity_poly.type
_entity_poly.pdbx_seq_one_letter_code
_entity_poly.pdbx_strand_id
1 'polypeptide(L)'
;STLLASSAASDVYKRQQYEGLHVVVLSNQGNYISILIKSILTSMLVGAALAIVVLAIFLKDVKPTLVVGVSIPLSVLFAVVLMYFTGLDLNVMTLAGLSLGIGMLVDNSVVVIENIYRLRGRGVPAARAAVQGARQVGMSVVASTLTSVCVFLPAVFSASLIRNLMGPMSLCIGYCLMASLIVALTVVPAASATVLKNAQPKKLAWFDKIQNAYGRSLEKALQKRFVPPVSYTHLTLPTKLEV
;
A
#
# COMPACT_ATOMS: atom_id res chain seq x y z
N SER A 1 13.64 -12.50 23.76
CA SER A 1 14.56 -12.06 24.85
C SER A 1 15.34 -13.23 25.47
N THR A 2 14.75 -14.42 25.52
CA THR A 2 15.40 -15.62 26.12
C THR A 2 16.57 -16.16 25.31
N LEU A 3 16.53 -16.10 23.97
CA LEU A 3 17.62 -16.57 23.11
C LEU A 3 18.88 -15.69 23.19
N LEU A 4 18.74 -14.39 23.37
CA LEU A 4 19.86 -13.46 23.51
C LEU A 4 20.52 -13.64 24.91
N ALA A 5 19.73 -13.87 25.96
CA ALA A 5 20.22 -14.15 27.28
C ALA A 5 20.95 -15.51 27.37
N SER A 6 20.47 -16.53 26.63
CA SER A 6 21.11 -17.84 26.57
C SER A 6 22.46 -17.83 25.84
N SER A 7 22.60 -17.03 24.77
CA SER A 7 23.86 -16.90 24.02
C SER A 7 24.92 -16.18 24.85
N ALA A 8 24.55 -15.07 25.51
CA ALA A 8 25.47 -14.33 26.38
C ALA A 8 25.92 -15.18 27.61
N ALA A 9 25.00 -15.93 28.21
CA ALA A 9 25.32 -16.84 29.29
C ALA A 9 26.25 -17.98 28.85
N SER A 10 26.03 -18.55 27.64
CA SER A 10 26.90 -19.55 27.03
C SER A 10 28.32 -19.01 26.78
N ASP A 11 28.44 -17.77 26.30
CA ASP A 11 29.71 -17.12 26.02
C ASP A 11 30.50 -16.83 27.30
N VAL A 12 29.81 -16.40 28.37
CA VAL A 12 30.42 -16.19 29.69
C VAL A 12 30.88 -17.52 30.28
N TYR A 13 30.06 -18.57 30.19
CA TYR A 13 30.40 -19.91 30.68
C TYR A 13 31.63 -20.49 29.98
N LYS A 14 31.73 -20.37 28.67
CA LYS A 14 32.87 -20.86 27.89
C LYS A 14 34.14 -20.09 28.18
N ARG A 15 34.08 -18.78 28.43
CA ARG A 15 35.24 -17.97 28.85
C ARG A 15 35.76 -18.35 30.22
N GLN A 16 34.87 -18.76 31.12
CA GLN A 16 35.27 -19.23 32.47
C GLN A 16 35.92 -20.63 32.47
N GLN A 17 35.55 -21.46 31.48
CA GLN A 17 36.03 -22.84 31.39
C GLN A 17 37.41 -22.99 30.73
N TYR A 18 37.78 -22.03 29.87
CA TYR A 18 39.04 -22.06 29.12
C TYR A 18 39.80 -20.74 29.28
N GLU A 19 40.88 -20.74 30.05
CA GLU A 19 41.78 -19.59 30.19
C GLU A 19 42.43 -19.26 28.83
N GLY A 20 42.30 -18.01 28.36
CA GLY A 20 42.87 -17.57 27.10
C GLY A 20 41.94 -17.70 25.87
N LEU A 21 40.69 -18.18 26.03
CA LEU A 21 39.73 -18.23 24.93
C LEU A 21 39.10 -16.85 24.66
N HIS A 22 39.40 -16.25 23.54
CA HIS A 22 38.75 -15.05 23.04
C HIS A 22 37.64 -15.41 22.06
N VAL A 23 36.40 -15.43 22.55
CA VAL A 23 35.22 -15.62 21.70
C VAL A 23 34.82 -14.28 21.10
N VAL A 24 34.90 -14.19 19.78
CA VAL A 24 34.44 -13.02 18.98
C VAL A 24 33.17 -13.42 18.26
N VAL A 25 32.07 -12.69 18.50
CA VAL A 25 30.83 -12.89 17.79
C VAL A 25 30.98 -12.26 16.42
N LEU A 26 31.21 -13.09 15.38
CA LEU A 26 31.37 -12.64 14.00
C LEU A 26 30.07 -12.17 13.36
N SER A 27 28.94 -12.75 13.78
CA SER A 27 27.64 -12.36 13.26
C SER A 27 26.55 -12.62 14.32
N ASN A 28 25.73 -11.61 14.59
CA ASN A 28 24.57 -11.74 15.44
C ASN A 28 23.30 -11.57 14.62
N GLN A 29 22.67 -12.69 14.26
CA GLN A 29 21.42 -12.69 13.47
C GLN A 29 20.28 -11.90 14.14
N GLY A 30 20.21 -11.90 15.47
CA GLY A 30 19.22 -11.14 16.22
C GLY A 30 19.34 -9.63 16.03
N ASN A 31 20.57 -9.10 16.01
CA ASN A 31 20.81 -7.69 15.69
C ASN A 31 20.42 -7.34 14.26
N TYR A 32 20.73 -8.25 13.32
CA TYR A 32 20.39 -8.05 11.91
C TYR A 32 18.85 -8.00 11.70
N ILE A 33 18.12 -8.93 12.30
CA ILE A 33 16.65 -8.95 12.26
C ILE A 33 16.07 -7.70 12.93
N SER A 34 16.62 -7.27 14.06
CA SER A 34 16.17 -6.04 14.74
C SER A 34 16.37 -4.78 13.88
N ILE A 35 17.50 -4.68 13.20
CA ILE A 35 17.77 -3.57 12.26
C ILE A 35 16.76 -3.58 11.10
N LEU A 36 16.49 -4.77 10.53
CA LEU A 36 15.51 -4.91 9.43
C LEU A 36 14.10 -4.52 9.88
N ILE A 37 13.64 -5.02 11.03
CA ILE A 37 12.32 -4.67 11.59
C ILE A 37 12.22 -3.17 11.81
N LYS A 38 13.24 -2.56 12.41
CA LYS A 38 13.27 -1.10 12.62
C LYS A 38 13.25 -0.33 11.31
N SER A 39 14.00 -0.76 10.31
CA SER A 39 14.03 -0.15 8.97
C SER A 39 12.65 -0.21 8.31
N ILE A 40 11.97 -1.35 8.38
CA ILE A 40 10.64 -1.55 7.80
C ILE A 40 9.60 -0.69 8.52
N LEU A 41 9.61 -0.68 9.86
CA LEU A 41 8.69 0.17 10.63
C LEU A 41 8.92 1.66 10.31
N THR A 42 10.16 2.08 10.16
CA THR A 42 10.48 3.46 9.77
C THR A 42 9.98 3.77 8.37
N SER A 43 10.24 2.89 7.41
CA SER A 43 9.76 3.05 6.02
C SER A 43 8.22 3.08 5.95
N MET A 44 7.56 2.23 6.74
CA MET A 44 6.10 2.21 6.87
C MET A 44 5.56 3.54 7.41
N LEU A 45 6.16 4.07 8.48
CA LEU A 45 5.74 5.34 9.08
C LEU A 45 5.96 6.51 8.13
N VAL A 46 7.11 6.55 7.46
CA VAL A 46 7.43 7.59 6.47
C VAL A 46 6.47 7.50 5.27
N GLY A 47 6.23 6.30 4.73
CA GLY A 47 5.29 6.09 3.64
C GLY A 47 3.85 6.47 4.01
N ALA A 48 3.38 6.07 5.20
CA ALA A 48 2.07 6.45 5.71
C ALA A 48 1.95 7.97 5.92
N ALA A 49 2.98 8.60 6.51
CA ALA A 49 3.00 10.05 6.70
C ALA A 49 2.96 10.80 5.36
N LEU A 50 3.74 10.36 4.37
CA LEU A 50 3.74 10.94 3.04
C LEU A 50 2.37 10.79 2.36
N ALA A 51 1.77 9.61 2.43
CA ALA A 51 0.42 9.37 1.90
C ALA A 51 -0.63 10.26 2.55
N ILE A 52 -0.59 10.43 3.88
CA ILE A 52 -1.48 11.31 4.62
C ILE A 52 -1.29 12.78 4.20
N VAL A 53 -0.04 13.23 4.02
CA VAL A 53 0.26 14.59 3.57
C VAL A 53 -0.29 14.83 2.16
N VAL A 54 -0.03 13.92 1.23
CA VAL A 54 -0.55 14.02 -0.15
C VAL A 54 -2.08 14.06 -0.13
N LEU A 55 -2.73 13.16 0.60
CA LEU A 55 -4.19 13.15 0.73
C LEU A 55 -4.73 14.44 1.37
N ALA A 56 -4.09 14.94 2.40
CA ALA A 56 -4.49 16.20 3.04
C ALA A 56 -4.41 17.38 2.08
N ILE A 57 -3.41 17.40 1.18
CA ILE A 57 -3.26 18.43 0.14
C ILE A 57 -4.39 18.30 -0.91
N PHE A 58 -4.70 17.08 -1.34
CA PHE A 58 -5.72 16.83 -2.37
C PHE A 58 -7.14 17.04 -1.85
N LEU A 59 -7.50 16.45 -0.72
CA LEU A 59 -8.86 16.52 -0.18
C LEU A 59 -9.12 17.78 0.66
N LYS A 60 -8.07 18.49 1.14
CA LYS A 60 -8.15 19.68 2.02
C LYS A 60 -9.14 19.54 3.18
N ASP A 61 -9.48 18.34 3.57
CA ASP A 61 -10.33 18.02 4.70
C ASP A 61 -9.63 16.92 5.53
N VAL A 62 -9.49 17.20 6.81
CA VAL A 62 -8.84 16.27 7.76
C VAL A 62 -9.67 15.00 7.97
N LYS A 63 -11.01 15.10 7.80
CA LYS A 63 -11.91 13.98 8.09
C LYS A 63 -11.73 12.78 7.17
N PRO A 64 -11.76 12.91 5.83
CA PRO A 64 -11.48 11.78 4.95
C PRO A 64 -10.02 11.29 5.08
N THR A 65 -9.07 12.19 5.31
CA THR A 65 -7.66 11.85 5.54
C THR A 65 -7.50 10.97 6.78
N LEU A 66 -8.22 11.25 7.86
CA LEU A 66 -8.20 10.45 9.08
C LEU A 66 -8.77 9.05 8.87
N VAL A 67 -9.82 8.90 8.06
CA VAL A 67 -10.38 7.57 7.72
C VAL A 67 -9.34 6.72 7.01
N VAL A 68 -8.60 7.28 6.04
CA VAL A 68 -7.50 6.56 5.35
C VAL A 68 -6.35 6.30 6.33
N GLY A 69 -5.97 7.29 7.14
CA GLY A 69 -4.91 7.14 8.13
C GLY A 69 -5.12 5.99 9.10
N VAL A 70 -6.38 5.73 9.50
CA VAL A 70 -6.76 4.59 10.35
C VAL A 70 -6.84 3.29 9.55
N SER A 71 -7.23 3.34 8.27
CA SER A 71 -7.33 2.13 7.44
C SER A 71 -5.99 1.46 7.18
N ILE A 72 -4.88 2.23 7.12
CA ILE A 72 -3.53 1.71 6.87
C ILE A 72 -3.10 0.74 7.98
N PRO A 73 -3.00 1.15 9.27
CA PRO A 73 -2.57 0.23 10.32
C PRO A 73 -3.53 -0.95 10.49
N LEU A 74 -4.82 -0.75 10.26
CA LEU A 74 -5.80 -1.83 10.35
C LEU A 74 -5.59 -2.87 9.23
N SER A 75 -5.29 -2.44 8.01
CA SER A 75 -4.96 -3.35 6.90
C SER A 75 -3.68 -4.13 7.16
N VAL A 76 -2.65 -3.48 7.70
CA VAL A 76 -1.39 -4.14 8.08
C VAL A 76 -1.62 -5.17 9.17
N LEU A 77 -2.37 -4.81 10.21
CA LEU A 77 -2.71 -5.74 11.28
C LEU A 77 -3.46 -6.97 10.74
N PHE A 78 -4.43 -6.75 9.85
CA PHE A 78 -5.18 -7.84 9.24
C PHE A 78 -4.30 -8.73 8.35
N ALA A 79 -3.36 -8.14 7.59
CA ALA A 79 -2.39 -8.90 6.80
C ALA A 79 -1.49 -9.78 7.70
N VAL A 80 -0.99 -9.24 8.81
CA VAL A 80 -0.18 -9.99 9.79
C VAL A 80 -0.98 -11.13 10.43
N VAL A 81 -2.25 -10.91 10.72
CA VAL A 81 -3.16 -11.96 11.22
C VAL A 81 -3.33 -13.07 10.19
N LEU A 82 -3.49 -12.74 8.90
CA LEU A 82 -3.56 -13.75 7.84
C LEU A 82 -2.25 -14.54 7.72
N MET A 83 -1.09 -13.87 7.82
CA MET A 83 0.21 -14.54 7.84
C MET A 83 0.31 -15.53 9.00
N TYR A 84 -0.13 -15.14 10.20
CA TYR A 84 -0.14 -16.01 11.37
C TYR A 84 -0.98 -17.27 11.17
N PHE A 85 -2.20 -17.14 10.63
CA PHE A 85 -3.09 -18.28 10.37
C PHE A 85 -2.58 -19.22 9.28
N THR A 86 -1.79 -18.72 8.35
CA THR A 86 -1.21 -19.53 7.26
C THR A 86 0.15 -20.12 7.61
N GLY A 87 0.68 -19.83 8.81
CA GLY A 87 2.00 -20.29 9.25
C GLY A 87 3.15 -19.67 8.44
N LEU A 88 2.96 -18.47 7.91
CA LEU A 88 3.99 -17.75 7.16
C LEU A 88 4.93 -17.05 8.14
N ASP A 89 6.17 -17.53 8.24
CA ASP A 89 7.17 -16.98 9.15
C ASP A 89 7.65 -15.59 8.72
N LEU A 90 7.95 -14.75 9.72
CA LEU A 90 8.58 -13.46 9.51
C LEU A 90 10.09 -13.65 9.26
N ASN A 91 10.47 -13.61 8.00
CA ASN A 91 11.84 -13.65 7.52
C ASN A 91 12.16 -12.43 6.65
N VAL A 92 13.40 -12.31 6.17
CA VAL A 92 13.83 -11.18 5.34
C VAL A 92 12.95 -11.00 4.09
N MET A 93 12.53 -12.11 3.46
CA MET A 93 11.71 -12.09 2.25
C MET A 93 10.26 -11.67 2.54
N THR A 94 9.66 -12.20 3.61
CA THR A 94 8.29 -11.79 4.03
C THR A 94 8.27 -10.35 4.52
N LEU A 95 9.32 -9.90 5.21
CA LEU A 95 9.45 -8.50 5.63
C LEU A 95 9.60 -7.55 4.44
N ALA A 96 10.37 -7.94 3.42
CA ALA A 96 10.45 -7.19 2.16
C ALA A 96 9.10 -7.15 1.44
N GLY A 97 8.39 -8.29 1.39
CA GLY A 97 7.02 -8.37 0.87
C GLY A 97 6.03 -7.49 1.63
N LEU A 98 6.12 -7.48 2.96
CA LEU A 98 5.29 -6.62 3.82
C LEU A 98 5.57 -5.14 3.53
N SER A 99 6.84 -4.74 3.42
CA SER A 99 7.23 -3.36 3.10
C SER A 99 6.68 -2.91 1.74
N LEU A 100 6.80 -3.75 0.71
CA LEU A 100 6.25 -3.47 -0.61
C LEU A 100 4.71 -3.44 -0.59
N GLY A 101 4.10 -4.43 0.09
CA GLY A 101 2.65 -4.52 0.27
C GLY A 101 2.07 -3.29 0.94
N ILE A 102 2.71 -2.77 1.99
CA ILE A 102 2.29 -1.55 2.69
C ILE A 102 2.24 -0.35 1.75
N GLY A 103 3.18 -0.22 0.82
CA GLY A 103 3.14 0.84 -0.19
C GLY A 103 1.91 0.78 -1.09
N MET A 104 1.35 -0.42 -1.31
CA MET A 104 0.17 -0.64 -2.14
C MET A 104 -1.16 -0.60 -1.36
N LEU A 105 -1.12 -0.68 0.00
CA LEU A 105 -2.33 -0.74 0.84
C LEU A 105 -3.20 0.52 0.74
N VAL A 106 -2.58 1.66 0.47
CA VAL A 106 -3.24 2.97 0.51
C VAL A 106 -4.21 3.14 -0.66
N ASP A 107 -3.87 2.60 -1.83
CA ASP A 107 -4.58 2.86 -3.09
C ASP A 107 -6.07 2.51 -3.03
N ASN A 108 -6.42 1.34 -2.54
CA ASN A 108 -7.81 0.89 -2.45
C ASN A 108 -8.67 1.80 -1.57
N SER A 109 -8.13 2.17 -0.41
CA SER A 109 -8.81 3.03 0.56
C SER A 109 -8.99 4.46 0.02
N VAL A 110 -8.00 4.97 -0.71
CA VAL A 110 -8.03 6.31 -1.32
C VAL A 110 -9.13 6.39 -2.39
N VAL A 111 -9.20 5.41 -3.30
CA VAL A 111 -10.20 5.39 -4.37
C VAL A 111 -11.62 5.35 -3.79
N VAL A 112 -11.84 4.54 -2.75
CA VAL A 112 -13.15 4.42 -2.10
C VAL A 112 -13.54 5.71 -1.39
N ILE A 113 -12.64 6.29 -0.58
CA ILE A 113 -12.95 7.51 0.19
C ILE A 113 -13.15 8.72 -0.72
N GLU A 114 -12.36 8.84 -1.80
CA GLU A 114 -12.49 9.92 -2.77
C GLU A 114 -13.87 9.90 -3.43
N ASN A 115 -14.33 8.72 -3.87
CA ASN A 115 -15.66 8.61 -4.47
C ASN A 115 -16.79 8.91 -3.48
N ILE A 116 -16.67 8.45 -2.23
CA ILE A 116 -17.61 8.79 -1.15
C ILE A 116 -17.63 10.32 -0.91
N TYR A 117 -16.45 10.93 -0.82
CA TYR A 117 -16.29 12.36 -0.60
C TYR A 117 -16.86 13.19 -1.76
N ARG A 118 -16.65 12.73 -3.00
CA ARG A 118 -17.24 13.34 -4.20
C ARG A 118 -18.76 13.31 -4.18
N LEU A 119 -19.38 12.20 -3.75
CA LEU A 119 -20.85 12.12 -3.60
C LEU A 119 -21.36 13.04 -2.48
N ARG A 120 -20.60 13.18 -1.40
CA ARG A 120 -20.90 14.16 -0.34
C ARG A 120 -20.92 15.58 -0.90
N GLY A 121 -19.98 15.91 -1.80
CA GLY A 121 -19.93 17.22 -2.49
C GLY A 121 -21.16 17.53 -3.34
N ARG A 122 -21.87 16.51 -3.76
CA ARG A 122 -23.12 16.62 -4.51
C ARG A 122 -24.37 16.69 -3.61
N GLY A 123 -24.19 16.80 -2.27
CA GLY A 123 -25.28 16.90 -1.31
C GLY A 123 -25.88 15.57 -0.84
N VAL A 124 -25.32 14.42 -1.24
CA VAL A 124 -25.82 13.11 -0.80
C VAL A 124 -25.54 12.93 0.70
N PRO A 125 -26.50 12.46 1.53
CA PRO A 125 -26.29 12.17 2.95
C PRO A 125 -25.14 11.19 3.18
N ALA A 126 -24.35 11.35 4.27
CA ALA A 126 -23.12 10.60 4.50
C ALA A 126 -23.29 9.07 4.43
N ALA A 127 -24.35 8.54 5.08
CA ALA A 127 -24.62 7.10 5.06
C ALA A 127 -24.92 6.58 3.63
N ARG A 128 -25.72 7.33 2.86
CA ARG A 128 -25.99 6.95 1.45
C ARG A 128 -24.76 7.11 0.57
N ALA A 129 -23.99 8.19 0.76
CA ALA A 129 -22.75 8.43 0.03
C ALA A 129 -21.73 7.33 0.29
N ALA A 130 -21.60 6.83 1.52
CA ALA A 130 -20.72 5.75 1.89
C ALA A 130 -21.07 4.45 1.14
N VAL A 131 -22.34 4.04 1.17
CA VAL A 131 -22.81 2.82 0.50
C VAL A 131 -22.72 2.95 -1.02
N GLN A 132 -23.26 4.03 -1.58
CA GLN A 132 -23.27 4.23 -3.03
C GLN A 132 -21.86 4.44 -3.57
N GLY A 133 -21.01 5.20 -2.86
CA GLY A 133 -19.64 5.47 -3.25
C GLY A 133 -18.79 4.22 -3.28
N ALA A 134 -18.87 3.38 -2.25
CA ALA A 134 -18.16 2.11 -2.22
C ALA A 134 -18.68 1.14 -3.31
N ARG A 135 -20.00 1.07 -3.51
CA ARG A 135 -20.60 0.19 -4.52
C ARG A 135 -20.22 0.59 -5.96
N GLN A 136 -20.13 1.88 -6.26
CA GLN A 136 -19.77 2.38 -7.60
C GLN A 136 -18.36 1.98 -8.02
N VAL A 137 -17.40 2.00 -7.09
CA VAL A 137 -15.99 1.70 -7.39
C VAL A 137 -15.57 0.28 -6.97
N GLY A 138 -16.43 -0.42 -6.22
CA GLY A 138 -16.10 -1.72 -5.64
C GLY A 138 -15.61 -2.73 -6.65
N MET A 139 -16.32 -2.93 -7.76
CA MET A 139 -15.89 -3.88 -8.80
C MET A 139 -14.57 -3.48 -9.46
N SER A 140 -14.33 -2.20 -9.68
CA SER A 140 -13.05 -1.71 -10.23
C SER A 140 -11.89 -1.94 -9.27
N VAL A 141 -12.11 -1.71 -7.96
CA VAL A 141 -11.10 -1.93 -6.92
C VAL A 141 -10.82 -3.42 -6.76
N VAL A 142 -11.85 -4.28 -6.78
CA VAL A 142 -11.69 -5.75 -6.75
C VAL A 142 -10.88 -6.21 -7.97
N ALA A 143 -11.25 -5.79 -9.17
CA ALA A 143 -10.56 -6.19 -10.40
C ALA A 143 -9.09 -5.72 -10.41
N SER A 144 -8.82 -4.48 -10.03
CA SER A 144 -7.46 -3.94 -9.91
C SER A 144 -6.62 -4.72 -8.91
N THR A 145 -7.17 -4.98 -7.71
CA THR A 145 -6.47 -5.75 -6.67
C THR A 145 -6.20 -7.18 -7.12
N LEU A 146 -7.18 -7.83 -7.75
CA LEU A 146 -7.03 -9.19 -8.26
C LEU A 146 -5.95 -9.25 -9.34
N THR A 147 -5.91 -8.28 -10.25
CA THR A 147 -4.86 -8.16 -11.27
C THR A 147 -3.48 -8.02 -10.62
N SER A 148 -3.35 -7.18 -9.58
CA SER A 148 -2.10 -7.02 -8.84
C SER A 148 -1.67 -8.32 -8.15
N VAL A 149 -2.59 -9.05 -7.54
CA VAL A 149 -2.31 -10.37 -6.94
C VAL A 149 -1.85 -11.37 -8.00
N CYS A 150 -2.50 -11.39 -9.17
CA CYS A 150 -2.13 -12.29 -10.27
C CYS A 150 -0.70 -12.08 -10.79
N VAL A 151 -0.16 -10.87 -10.69
CA VAL A 151 1.24 -10.58 -11.07
C VAL A 151 2.24 -11.33 -10.18
N PHE A 152 1.90 -11.56 -8.92
CA PHE A 152 2.77 -12.25 -7.96
C PHE A 152 2.56 -13.78 -7.92
N LEU A 153 1.45 -14.27 -8.47
CA LEU A 153 1.14 -15.71 -8.50
C LEU A 153 2.23 -16.59 -9.18
N PRO A 154 2.83 -16.20 -10.31
CA PRO A 154 3.84 -17.03 -10.98
C PRO A 154 5.04 -17.37 -10.08
N ALA A 155 5.41 -16.50 -9.14
CA ALA A 155 6.52 -16.77 -8.22
C ALA A 155 6.22 -17.94 -7.27
N VAL A 156 4.95 -18.14 -6.91
CA VAL A 156 4.50 -19.25 -6.04
C VAL A 156 4.55 -20.59 -6.78
N PHE A 157 4.30 -20.60 -8.10
CA PHE A 157 4.29 -21.79 -8.95
C PHE A 157 5.62 -22.06 -9.65
N SER A 158 6.64 -21.23 -9.45
CA SER A 158 7.95 -21.35 -10.07
C SER A 158 8.75 -22.57 -9.55
N ALA A 159 9.89 -22.86 -10.18
CA ALA A 159 10.81 -23.91 -9.78
C ALA A 159 11.26 -23.74 -8.31
N SER A 160 11.66 -24.84 -7.68
CA SER A 160 11.86 -24.93 -6.21
C SER A 160 12.73 -23.82 -5.61
N LEU A 161 13.81 -23.42 -6.26
CA LEU A 161 14.68 -22.35 -5.76
C LEU A 161 13.97 -20.99 -5.73
N ILE A 162 13.33 -20.60 -6.84
CA ILE A 162 12.60 -19.33 -6.96
C ILE A 162 11.40 -19.34 -6.03
N ARG A 163 10.67 -20.43 -5.94
CA ARG A 163 9.52 -20.58 -5.04
C ARG A 163 9.93 -20.43 -3.59
N ASN A 164 11.05 -21.01 -3.16
CA ASN A 164 11.51 -20.93 -1.77
C ASN A 164 11.96 -19.51 -1.38
N LEU A 165 12.50 -18.74 -2.32
CA LEU A 165 12.93 -17.36 -2.06
C LEU A 165 11.79 -16.34 -2.25
N MET A 166 11.09 -16.40 -3.39
CA MET A 166 10.10 -15.39 -3.78
C MET A 166 8.67 -15.74 -3.34
N GLY A 167 8.37 -17.03 -3.14
CA GLY A 167 7.04 -17.50 -2.74
C GLY A 167 6.53 -16.84 -1.46
N PRO A 168 7.28 -16.87 -0.35
CA PRO A 168 6.88 -16.21 0.90
C PRO A 168 6.65 -14.72 0.74
N MET A 169 7.50 -14.02 -0.02
CA MET A 169 7.34 -12.61 -0.34
C MET A 169 6.05 -12.35 -1.12
N SER A 170 5.78 -13.14 -2.16
CA SER A 170 4.60 -13.00 -3.02
C SER A 170 3.32 -13.27 -2.27
N LEU A 171 3.29 -14.29 -1.41
CA LEU A 171 2.14 -14.59 -0.53
C LEU A 171 1.89 -13.43 0.45
N CYS A 172 2.95 -12.89 1.04
CA CYS A 172 2.84 -11.75 1.96
C CYS A 172 2.21 -10.53 1.27
N ILE A 173 2.66 -10.20 0.05
CA ILE A 173 2.06 -9.12 -0.76
C ILE A 173 0.59 -9.42 -1.05
N GLY A 174 0.28 -10.65 -1.45
CA GLY A 174 -1.10 -11.08 -1.68
C GLY A 174 -1.99 -10.89 -0.46
N TYR A 175 -1.53 -11.26 0.74
CA TYR A 175 -2.27 -11.04 1.99
C TYR A 175 -2.44 -9.56 2.30
N CYS A 176 -1.43 -8.73 2.08
CA CYS A 176 -1.54 -7.28 2.23
C CYS A 176 -2.62 -6.71 1.30
N LEU A 177 -2.60 -7.07 0.02
CA LEU A 177 -3.56 -6.59 -0.96
C LEU A 177 -4.99 -7.04 -0.63
N MET A 178 -5.18 -8.31 -0.23
CA MET A 178 -6.49 -8.82 0.16
C MET A 178 -7.00 -8.16 1.45
N ALA A 179 -6.13 -7.96 2.43
CA ALA A 179 -6.46 -7.23 3.65
C ALA A 179 -6.91 -5.79 3.36
N SER A 180 -6.15 -5.08 2.50
CA SER A 180 -6.50 -3.74 2.05
C SER A 180 -7.86 -3.69 1.35
N LEU A 181 -8.13 -4.63 0.46
CA LEU A 181 -9.39 -4.72 -0.26
C LEU A 181 -10.57 -4.87 0.71
N ILE A 182 -10.47 -5.79 1.67
CA ILE A 182 -11.51 -6.03 2.68
C ILE A 182 -11.73 -4.77 3.52
N VAL A 183 -10.65 -4.15 4.02
CA VAL A 183 -10.74 -2.93 4.83
C VAL A 183 -11.31 -1.77 4.01
N ALA A 184 -10.88 -1.59 2.76
CA ALA A 184 -11.36 -0.52 1.88
C ALA A 184 -12.87 -0.65 1.55
N LEU A 185 -13.39 -1.86 1.42
CA LEU A 185 -14.80 -2.08 1.08
C LEU A 185 -15.73 -2.22 2.31
N THR A 186 -15.19 -2.42 3.50
CA THR A 186 -15.97 -2.58 4.73
C THR A 186 -15.75 -1.43 5.72
N VAL A 187 -14.53 -1.26 6.21
CA VAL A 187 -14.19 -0.31 7.27
C VAL A 187 -14.23 1.13 6.76
N VAL A 188 -13.68 1.39 5.58
CA VAL A 188 -13.63 2.74 5.01
C VAL A 188 -15.04 3.31 4.80
N PRO A 189 -16.02 2.60 4.18
CA PRO A 189 -17.39 3.09 4.08
C PRO A 189 -18.06 3.26 5.44
N ALA A 190 -17.88 2.31 6.37
CA ALA A 190 -18.47 2.38 7.71
C ALA A 190 -17.96 3.59 8.49
N ALA A 191 -16.64 3.81 8.50
CA ALA A 191 -16.04 4.99 9.13
C ALA A 191 -16.46 6.29 8.44
N SER A 192 -16.55 6.28 7.11
CA SER A 192 -16.98 7.45 6.32
C SER A 192 -18.40 7.87 6.62
N ALA A 193 -19.32 6.93 6.83
CA ALA A 193 -20.70 7.23 7.18
C ALA A 193 -20.82 8.06 8.46
N THR A 194 -19.90 7.86 9.40
CA THR A 194 -19.87 8.54 10.71
C THR A 194 -19.06 9.83 10.66
N VAL A 195 -17.81 9.75 10.17
CA VAL A 195 -16.84 10.85 10.19
C VAL A 195 -17.23 11.96 9.22
N LEU A 196 -17.80 11.62 8.05
CA LEU A 196 -18.18 12.59 7.03
C LEU A 196 -19.60 13.18 7.22
N LYS A 197 -20.27 12.89 8.31
CA LYS A 197 -21.62 13.41 8.58
C LYS A 197 -21.68 14.95 8.47
N ASN A 198 -20.68 15.64 9.01
CA ASN A 198 -20.55 17.10 9.01
C ASN A 198 -19.44 17.60 8.07
N ALA A 199 -18.98 16.79 7.12
CA ALA A 199 -17.99 17.22 6.16
C ALA A 199 -18.66 17.95 4.98
N GLN A 200 -18.21 19.16 4.68
CA GLN A 200 -18.56 19.88 3.47
C GLN A 200 -17.33 19.92 2.57
N PRO A 201 -17.36 19.29 1.39
CA PRO A 201 -16.24 19.31 0.46
C PRO A 201 -15.89 20.73 0.05
N LYS A 202 -14.65 21.12 0.33
CA LYS A 202 -14.12 22.42 -0.05
C LYS A 202 -13.66 22.38 -1.51
N LYS A 203 -14.15 23.29 -2.35
CA LYS A 203 -13.66 23.45 -3.72
C LYS A 203 -12.22 23.96 -3.70
N LEU A 204 -11.34 23.33 -4.47
CA LEU A 204 -9.98 23.78 -4.68
C LEU A 204 -9.92 24.78 -5.85
N ALA A 205 -9.83 26.06 -5.58
CA ALA A 205 -9.72 27.08 -6.63
C ALA A 205 -8.49 26.84 -7.55
N TRP A 206 -7.41 26.27 -7.04
CA TRP A 206 -6.23 25.89 -7.80
C TRP A 206 -6.49 24.68 -8.71
N PHE A 207 -7.15 23.66 -8.19
CA PHE A 207 -7.51 22.46 -8.97
C PHE A 207 -8.55 22.79 -10.05
N ASP A 208 -9.55 23.63 -9.72
CA ASP A 208 -10.53 24.14 -10.70
C ASP A 208 -9.85 24.88 -11.86
N LYS A 209 -8.77 25.63 -11.58
CA LYS A 209 -7.98 26.28 -12.65
C LYS A 209 -7.28 25.28 -13.56
N ILE A 210 -6.67 24.23 -12.99
CA ILE A 210 -6.03 23.17 -13.78
C ILE A 210 -7.08 22.40 -14.59
N GLN A 211 -8.17 22.00 -13.96
CA GLN A 211 -9.27 21.29 -14.63
C GLN A 211 -9.86 22.11 -15.78
N ASN A 212 -10.08 23.41 -15.56
CA ASN A 212 -10.57 24.30 -16.62
C ASN A 212 -9.52 24.55 -17.73
N ALA A 213 -8.23 24.59 -17.39
CA ALA A 213 -7.16 24.69 -18.37
C ALA A 213 -7.06 23.40 -19.21
N TYR A 214 -7.12 22.23 -18.55
CA TYR A 214 -7.16 20.93 -19.21
C TYR A 214 -8.40 20.79 -20.10
N GLY A 215 -9.58 21.13 -19.60
CA GLY A 215 -10.83 21.10 -20.36
C GLY A 215 -10.75 21.94 -21.65
N ARG A 216 -10.24 23.18 -21.56
CA ARG A 216 -10.02 24.05 -22.72
C ARG A 216 -8.99 23.47 -23.71
N SER A 217 -7.93 22.85 -23.19
CA SER A 217 -6.91 22.20 -24.03
C SER A 217 -7.48 21.00 -24.76
N LEU A 218 -8.29 20.20 -24.06
CA LEU A 218 -8.97 19.04 -24.64
C LEU A 218 -9.99 19.45 -25.70
N GLU A 219 -10.79 20.47 -25.42
CA GLU A 219 -11.76 21.02 -26.37
C GLU A 219 -11.08 21.55 -27.64
N LYS A 220 -9.96 22.28 -27.49
CA LYS A 220 -9.15 22.73 -28.65
C LYS A 220 -8.55 21.56 -29.44
N ALA A 221 -8.10 20.49 -28.73
CA ALA A 221 -7.56 19.31 -29.40
C ALA A 221 -8.64 18.54 -30.16
N LEU A 222 -9.85 18.43 -29.61
CA LEU A 222 -10.99 17.79 -30.27
C LEU A 222 -11.51 18.61 -31.48
N GLN A 223 -11.49 19.94 -31.40
CA GLN A 223 -11.88 20.81 -32.51
C GLN A 223 -10.86 20.76 -33.66
N LYS A 224 -9.57 20.59 -33.35
CA LYS A 224 -8.51 20.43 -34.35
C LYS A 224 -8.31 18.95 -34.71
N ARG A 225 -9.10 18.44 -35.63
CA ARG A 225 -9.15 17.04 -36.06
C ARG A 225 -7.79 16.40 -36.44
N PHE A 226 -6.77 17.22 -36.76
CA PHE A 226 -5.43 16.76 -37.13
C PHE A 226 -4.42 16.65 -36.01
N VAL A 227 -4.61 17.28 -34.85
CA VAL A 227 -3.63 17.32 -33.77
C VAL A 227 -3.49 15.96 -33.05
N PRO A 228 -4.57 15.24 -32.71
CA PRO A 228 -4.43 13.92 -32.04
C PRO A 228 -3.71 12.88 -32.91
N PRO A 229 -4.02 12.67 -34.21
CA PRO A 229 -3.33 11.67 -35.01
C PRO A 229 -1.85 12.01 -35.25
N VAL A 230 -1.50 13.30 -35.44
CA VAL A 230 -0.11 13.73 -35.61
C VAL A 230 0.70 13.51 -34.34
N SER A 231 0.17 13.86 -33.15
CA SER A 231 0.83 13.60 -31.89
C SER A 231 0.99 12.09 -31.62
N TYR A 232 -0.02 11.28 -31.97
CA TYR A 232 0.05 9.83 -31.83
C TYR A 232 1.15 9.24 -32.72
N THR A 233 1.23 9.61 -33.98
CA THR A 233 2.24 9.12 -34.91
C THR A 233 3.66 9.55 -34.50
N HIS A 234 3.87 10.76 -33.99
CA HIS A 234 5.19 11.22 -33.55
C HIS A 234 5.62 10.66 -32.19
N LEU A 235 4.70 10.36 -31.29
CA LEU A 235 5.00 9.79 -29.98
C LEU A 235 5.09 8.26 -29.95
N THR A 236 4.35 7.59 -30.86
CA THR A 236 4.30 6.12 -30.90
C THR A 236 5.17 5.49 -32.00
N LEU A 237 5.83 6.30 -32.82
CA LEU A 237 6.65 5.82 -33.94
C LEU A 237 8.16 6.03 -33.70
N PRO A 238 8.76 5.40 -32.72
CA PRO A 238 10.08 4.86 -32.92
C PRO A 238 10.21 3.42 -32.41
N THR A 239 9.31 2.56 -32.75
CA THR A 239 9.56 1.13 -32.74
C THR A 239 9.57 0.63 -34.18
N LYS A 240 10.53 1.10 -34.96
CA LYS A 240 11.05 0.28 -36.05
C LYS A 240 11.74 -0.91 -35.38
N LEU A 241 11.05 -2.02 -35.31
CA LEU A 241 11.67 -3.33 -35.28
C LEU A 241 12.45 -3.46 -36.58
N GLU A 242 13.72 -3.18 -36.55
CA GLU A 242 14.64 -3.72 -37.54
C GLU A 242 14.84 -5.18 -37.20
N VAL A 243 14.25 -6.05 -38.00
CA VAL A 243 14.55 -7.47 -38.12
C VAL A 243 15.87 -7.60 -38.84
#